data_f69f6ca3c914da92f37b6ba842bb1272
#
_entry.id   f69f6ca3c914da92f37b6ba842bb1272
#
_cell.length_a   1.000
_cell.length_b   1.000
_cell.length_c   1.000
_cell.angle_alpha   90.00
_cell.angle_beta   90.00
_cell.angle_gamma   90.00
#
_symmetry.space_group_name_H-M   'P 1'
#
loop_
_entity.id
_entity.type
_entity.pdbx_description
1 polymer ?
#
loop_
_entity_poly.entity_id
_entity_poly.type
_entity_poly.pdbx_seq_one_letter_code
_entity_poly.pdbx_strand_id
1 'polypeptide(L)'
;MRFVRYLQHWVGGTGARLQVTDFVPVMHPIRQWADTFPWAALVSAIEQSFDKRFPKKSPRGRRPIPIRVLFALELLKHELGASDEDICHRLRTDFAVMYACGLQDYQVNPSQAHFVLPETLCEFRSRMDEALTDVLIAIQAAAAMDEGLVSPAHLVIDTFPSEQGSQRVTDATTLYKAQKKR
;
A
#
# COMPACT_ATOMS: atom_id res chain seq x y z
N MET A 1 20.55 11.41 19.67
CA MET A 1 20.64 10.48 20.82
C MET A 1 20.11 11.03 22.15
N ARG A 2 20.05 12.32 22.41
CA ARG A 2 19.52 12.89 23.68
C ARG A 2 17.98 12.83 23.80
N PHE A 3 17.23 12.94 22.71
CA PHE A 3 15.77 13.00 22.73
C PHE A 3 15.10 11.68 23.14
N VAL A 4 15.64 10.54 22.69
CA VAL A 4 15.12 9.20 23.05
C VAL A 4 15.32 8.91 24.53
N ARG A 5 16.43 9.33 25.13
CA ARG A 5 16.67 9.22 26.58
C ARG A 5 15.70 10.10 27.40
N TYR A 6 15.32 11.25 26.86
CA TYR A 6 14.37 12.16 27.54
C TYR A 6 12.97 11.56 27.59
N LEU A 7 12.49 10.95 26.48
CA LEU A 7 11.21 10.24 26.46
C LEU A 7 11.19 9.02 27.38
N GLN A 8 12.27 8.25 27.46
CA GLN A 8 12.38 7.12 28.38
C GLN A 8 12.32 7.55 29.86
N HIS A 9 12.79 8.75 30.18
CA HIS A 9 12.74 9.28 31.55
C HIS A 9 11.35 9.84 31.89
N TRP A 10 10.63 10.32 30.91
CA TRP A 10 9.29 10.91 31.08
C TRP A 10 8.19 9.85 31.22
N VAL A 11 8.33 8.68 30.61
CA VAL A 11 7.38 7.55 30.71
C VAL A 11 7.59 6.70 31.97
N GLY A 12 8.33 7.20 32.94
CA GLY A 12 8.42 6.62 34.28
C GLY A 12 8.87 5.16 34.32
N GLY A 13 10.14 4.91 34.07
CA GLY A 13 10.93 3.81 34.64
C GLY A 13 10.46 2.35 34.47
N THR A 14 9.36 2.04 33.81
CA THR A 14 8.77 0.70 33.74
C THR A 14 9.21 -0.12 32.54
N GLY A 15 10.23 0.30 31.78
CA GLY A 15 10.73 -0.46 30.63
C GLY A 15 9.69 -0.63 29.50
N ALA A 16 8.63 0.20 29.49
CA ALA A 16 7.64 0.19 28.41
C ALA A 16 8.33 0.52 27.09
N ARG A 17 8.27 -0.42 26.16
CA ARG A 17 8.83 -0.24 24.83
C ARG A 17 7.79 0.49 23.99
N LEU A 18 8.17 1.67 23.49
CA LEU A 18 7.31 2.47 22.63
C LEU A 18 7.07 1.71 21.31
N GLN A 19 5.81 1.65 20.92
CA GLN A 19 5.36 1.04 19.68
C GLN A 19 4.94 2.13 18.68
N VAL A 20 4.84 1.78 17.41
CA VAL A 20 4.34 2.68 16.37
C VAL A 20 2.95 3.19 16.70
N THR A 21 2.09 2.34 17.27
CA THR A 21 0.73 2.67 17.72
C THR A 21 0.69 3.86 18.69
N ASP A 22 1.71 4.02 19.53
CA ASP A 22 1.76 5.09 20.54
C ASP A 22 1.95 6.49 19.93
N PHE A 23 2.46 6.54 18.69
CA PHE A 23 2.78 7.81 18.00
C PHE A 23 1.72 8.24 16.99
N VAL A 24 0.74 7.38 16.65
CA VAL A 24 -0.29 7.68 15.67
C VAL A 24 -1.63 7.90 16.36
N PRO A 25 -2.14 9.15 16.41
CA PRO A 25 -3.43 9.44 17.01
C PRO A 25 -4.58 8.67 16.36
N VAL A 26 -5.58 8.24 17.13
CA VAL A 26 -6.76 7.50 16.61
C VAL A 26 -7.49 8.26 15.51
N MET A 27 -7.52 9.60 15.61
CA MET A 27 -8.17 10.46 14.62
C MET A 27 -7.30 10.75 13.39
N HIS A 28 -6.11 10.16 13.29
CA HIS A 28 -5.25 10.36 12.12
C HIS A 28 -5.86 9.70 10.88
N PRO A 29 -6.02 10.42 9.74
CA PRO A 29 -6.71 9.90 8.55
C PRO A 29 -6.16 8.56 8.03
N ILE A 30 -4.83 8.43 7.95
CA ILE A 30 -4.17 7.18 7.52
C ILE A 30 -4.45 6.04 8.50
N ARG A 31 -4.54 6.32 9.82
CA ARG A 31 -4.88 5.30 10.82
C ARG A 31 -6.32 4.83 10.65
N GLN A 32 -7.28 5.77 10.54
CA GLN A 32 -8.69 5.43 10.31
C GLN A 32 -8.86 4.60 9.05
N TRP A 33 -8.24 5.02 7.95
CA TRP A 33 -8.23 4.24 6.72
C TRP A 33 -7.63 2.85 6.92
N ALA A 34 -6.48 2.74 7.59
CA ALA A 34 -5.81 1.45 7.81
C ALA A 34 -6.63 0.51 8.71
N ASP A 35 -7.41 1.04 9.66
CA ASP A 35 -8.22 0.24 10.58
C ASP A 35 -9.50 -0.31 9.91
N THR A 36 -10.05 0.41 8.93
CA THR A 36 -11.27 0.01 8.20
C THR A 36 -10.97 -0.81 6.93
N PHE A 37 -9.74 -0.77 6.44
CA PHE A 37 -9.39 -1.40 5.16
C PHE A 37 -9.36 -2.94 5.25
N PRO A 38 -9.89 -3.70 4.27
CA PRO A 38 -10.06 -5.15 4.33
C PRO A 38 -8.74 -5.91 4.08
N TRP A 39 -7.71 -5.65 4.87
CA TRP A 39 -6.34 -6.19 4.68
C TRP A 39 -6.27 -7.69 4.57
N ALA A 40 -6.99 -8.42 5.43
CA ALA A 40 -6.89 -9.87 5.49
C ALA A 40 -7.32 -10.52 4.18
N ALA A 41 -8.44 -10.07 3.60
CA ALA A 41 -8.95 -10.58 2.34
C ALA A 41 -8.02 -10.23 1.16
N LEU A 42 -7.56 -8.97 1.09
CA LEU A 42 -6.70 -8.48 0.01
C LEU A 42 -5.32 -9.15 0.03
N VAL A 43 -4.68 -9.22 1.19
CA VAL A 43 -3.37 -9.88 1.34
C VAL A 43 -3.48 -11.36 0.97
N SER A 44 -4.52 -12.06 1.45
CA SER A 44 -4.75 -13.46 1.13
C SER A 44 -4.93 -13.68 -0.38
N ALA A 45 -5.68 -12.83 -1.08
CA ALA A 45 -5.87 -12.92 -2.52
C ALA A 45 -4.55 -12.74 -3.30
N ILE A 46 -3.72 -11.77 -2.89
CA ILE A 46 -2.41 -11.53 -3.50
C ILE A 46 -1.47 -12.72 -3.25
N GLU A 47 -1.40 -13.20 -2.01
CA GLU A 47 -0.54 -14.35 -1.65
C GLU A 47 -0.91 -15.59 -2.44
N GLN A 48 -2.20 -15.93 -2.53
CA GLN A 48 -2.70 -17.06 -3.30
C GLN A 48 -2.36 -16.95 -4.80
N SER A 49 -2.54 -15.78 -5.39
CA SER A 49 -2.18 -15.52 -6.78
C SER A 49 -0.67 -15.68 -7.01
N PHE A 50 0.14 -15.11 -6.12
CA PHE A 50 1.60 -15.17 -6.23
C PHE A 50 2.14 -16.57 -6.01
N ASP A 51 1.65 -17.31 -5.01
CA ASP A 51 2.09 -18.70 -4.77
C ASP A 51 1.73 -19.61 -5.93
N LYS A 52 0.58 -19.38 -6.59
CA LYS A 52 0.17 -20.12 -7.77
C LYS A 52 1.06 -19.84 -8.99
N ARG A 53 1.41 -18.57 -9.23
CA ARG A 53 2.17 -18.14 -10.41
C ARG A 53 3.69 -18.19 -10.22
N PHE A 54 4.15 -17.97 -8.98
CA PHE A 54 5.57 -17.91 -8.64
C PHE A 54 5.90 -18.84 -7.46
N PRO A 55 5.76 -20.17 -7.65
CA PRO A 55 5.98 -21.11 -6.56
C PRO A 55 7.41 -21.01 -6.02
N LYS A 56 7.55 -21.00 -4.71
CA LYS A 56 8.84 -20.92 -4.02
C LYS A 56 9.69 -22.15 -4.34
N LYS A 57 10.83 -21.94 -4.99
CA LYS A 57 11.75 -23.04 -5.37
C LYS A 57 12.59 -23.56 -4.19
N SER A 58 12.77 -22.78 -3.13
CA SER A 58 13.60 -23.14 -1.97
C SER A 58 13.18 -22.37 -0.73
N PRO A 59 13.19 -22.98 0.46
CA PRO A 59 12.99 -22.28 1.73
C PRO A 59 14.21 -21.45 2.14
N ARG A 60 15.34 -21.56 1.43
CA ARG A 60 16.57 -20.82 1.72
C ARG A 60 16.53 -19.44 1.08
N GLY A 61 16.97 -18.44 1.81
CA GLY A 61 17.06 -17.06 1.33
C GLY A 61 16.64 -16.03 2.36
N ARG A 62 16.71 -14.74 2.01
CA ARG A 62 16.19 -13.64 2.82
C ARG A 62 14.67 -13.81 2.96
N ARG A 63 14.15 -13.56 4.17
CA ARG A 63 12.69 -13.53 4.39
C ARG A 63 12.04 -12.53 3.43
N PRO A 64 10.95 -12.91 2.75
CA PRO A 64 10.25 -11.98 1.87
C PRO A 64 9.67 -10.83 2.71
N ILE A 65 9.59 -9.66 2.11
CA ILE A 65 8.87 -8.53 2.68
C ILE A 65 7.38 -8.90 2.72
N PRO A 66 6.68 -8.67 3.86
CA PRO A 66 5.26 -8.98 3.94
C PRO A 66 4.47 -8.30 2.83
N ILE A 67 3.54 -9.01 2.20
CA ILE A 67 2.70 -8.49 1.12
C ILE A 67 1.94 -7.24 1.59
N ARG A 68 1.44 -7.22 2.82
CA ARG A 68 0.77 -6.04 3.39
C ARG A 68 1.63 -4.79 3.31
N VAL A 69 2.94 -4.88 3.59
CA VAL A 69 3.84 -3.73 3.51
C VAL A 69 3.93 -3.20 2.09
N LEU A 70 4.17 -4.08 1.11
CA LEU A 70 4.31 -3.69 -0.29
C LEU A 70 3.02 -3.10 -0.85
N PHE A 71 1.90 -3.75 -0.58
CA PHE A 71 0.60 -3.31 -1.06
C PHE A 71 0.13 -2.00 -0.40
N ALA A 72 0.36 -1.84 0.92
CA ALA A 72 0.05 -0.59 1.60
C ALA A 72 0.89 0.59 1.08
N LEU A 73 2.18 0.37 0.81
CA LEU A 73 3.03 1.41 0.21
C LEU A 73 2.56 1.81 -1.18
N GLU A 74 2.13 0.84 -2.00
CA GLU A 74 1.60 1.11 -3.33
C GLU A 74 0.32 1.95 -3.28
N LEU A 75 -0.62 1.63 -2.38
CA LEU A 75 -1.83 2.41 -2.19
C LEU A 75 -1.54 3.82 -1.64
N LEU A 76 -0.71 3.92 -0.59
CA LEU A 76 -0.35 5.20 0.00
C LEU A 76 0.43 6.10 -0.96
N LYS A 77 1.25 5.53 -1.83
CA LYS A 77 1.93 6.27 -2.89
C LYS A 77 0.94 7.03 -3.77
N HIS A 78 -0.14 6.36 -4.21
CA HIS A 78 -1.18 6.98 -5.04
C HIS A 78 -1.97 8.03 -4.25
N GLU A 79 -2.37 7.72 -3.03
CA GLU A 79 -3.13 8.62 -2.16
C GLU A 79 -2.35 9.90 -1.82
N LEU A 80 -1.06 9.77 -1.54
CA LEU A 80 -0.19 10.89 -1.17
C LEU A 80 0.48 11.58 -2.36
N GLY A 81 0.28 11.10 -3.60
CA GLY A 81 0.96 11.61 -4.79
C GLY A 81 2.48 11.52 -4.70
N ALA A 82 3.01 10.51 -3.99
CA ALA A 82 4.44 10.36 -3.72
C ALA A 82 5.16 9.58 -4.84
N SER A 83 6.48 9.77 -4.95
CA SER A 83 7.34 8.91 -5.76
C SER A 83 7.64 7.57 -5.05
N ASP A 84 8.23 6.60 -5.75
CA ASP A 84 8.67 5.34 -5.15
C ASP A 84 9.75 5.58 -4.09
N GLU A 85 10.65 6.52 -4.33
CA GLU A 85 11.70 6.92 -3.39
C GLU A 85 11.09 7.57 -2.14
N ASP A 86 10.15 8.49 -2.33
CA ASP A 86 9.50 9.21 -1.23
C ASP A 86 8.71 8.27 -0.33
N ILE A 87 7.90 7.36 -0.91
CA ILE A 87 7.11 6.45 -0.08
C ILE A 87 7.99 5.44 0.66
N CYS A 88 9.06 4.97 0.05
CA CYS A 88 10.07 4.13 0.71
C CYS A 88 10.82 4.89 1.82
N HIS A 89 11.07 6.18 1.63
CA HIS A 89 11.65 7.04 2.67
C HIS A 89 10.67 7.24 3.84
N ARG A 90 9.39 7.53 3.55
CA ARG A 90 8.32 7.69 4.56
C ARG A 90 8.11 6.43 5.39
N LEU A 91 8.26 5.24 4.82
CA LEU A 91 8.21 3.99 5.61
C LEU A 91 9.20 3.98 6.78
N ARG A 92 10.29 4.74 6.70
CA ARG A 92 11.34 4.81 7.74
C ARG A 92 11.18 5.98 8.69
N THR A 93 10.45 7.01 8.30
CA THR A 93 10.41 8.30 8.99
C THR A 93 9.02 8.69 9.47
N ASP A 94 7.96 8.08 8.93
CA ASP A 94 6.57 8.42 9.20
C ASP A 94 5.85 7.27 9.90
N PHE A 95 5.48 7.48 11.16
CA PHE A 95 4.76 6.47 11.94
C PHE A 95 3.37 6.14 11.39
N ALA A 96 2.69 7.08 10.73
CA ALA A 96 1.38 6.80 10.13
C ALA A 96 1.51 5.84 8.93
N VAL A 97 2.55 6.01 8.11
CA VAL A 97 2.88 5.07 7.02
C VAL A 97 3.26 3.69 7.58
N MET A 98 4.09 3.65 8.62
CA MET A 98 4.43 2.38 9.30
C MET A 98 3.18 1.69 9.83
N TYR A 99 2.27 2.43 10.46
CA TYR A 99 1.01 1.91 10.98
C TYR A 99 0.17 1.24 9.89
N ALA A 100 -0.05 1.93 8.78
CA ALA A 100 -0.80 1.42 7.63
C ALA A 100 -0.17 0.15 7.03
N CYS A 101 1.14 0.07 7.01
CA CYS A 101 1.89 -1.11 6.58
C CYS A 101 1.75 -2.32 7.53
N GLY A 102 1.00 -2.19 8.63
CA GLY A 102 0.81 -3.27 9.60
C GLY A 102 1.95 -3.43 10.61
N LEU A 103 2.72 -2.37 10.82
CA LEU A 103 3.82 -2.31 11.79
C LEU A 103 3.35 -1.68 13.12
N GLN A 104 2.06 -1.85 13.46
CA GLN A 104 1.43 -1.20 14.62
C GLN A 104 2.15 -1.55 15.93
N ASP A 105 2.47 -2.83 16.12
CA ASP A 105 3.16 -3.34 17.30
C ASP A 105 4.68 -3.30 17.18
N TYR A 106 5.18 -2.65 16.11
CA TYR A 106 6.61 -2.54 15.89
C TYR A 106 7.24 -1.64 16.94
N GLN A 107 8.28 -2.17 17.60
CA GLN A 107 9.03 -1.37 18.55
C GLN A 107 9.88 -0.36 17.81
N VAL A 108 9.79 0.89 18.24
CA VAL A 108 10.61 1.97 17.68
C VAL A 108 12.07 1.75 18.03
N ASN A 109 12.76 1.00 17.19
CA ASN A 109 14.18 0.73 17.30
C ASN A 109 14.90 1.23 16.05
N PRO A 110 15.74 2.26 16.16
CA PRO A 110 16.46 2.84 15.02
C PRO A 110 17.34 1.85 14.24
N SER A 111 17.75 0.75 14.89
CA SER A 111 18.60 -0.27 14.25
C SER A 111 17.82 -1.30 13.43
N GLN A 112 16.50 -1.31 13.53
CA GLN A 112 15.62 -2.28 12.85
C GLN A 112 14.75 -1.64 11.77
N ALA A 113 15.27 -0.63 11.07
CA ALA A 113 14.53 -0.01 9.98
C ALA A 113 14.14 -1.03 8.91
N HIS A 114 12.86 -1.07 8.55
CA HIS A 114 12.40 -1.83 7.40
C HIS A 114 12.94 -1.20 6.13
N PHE A 115 13.69 -1.99 5.37
CA PHE A 115 14.22 -1.55 4.09
C PHE A 115 13.35 -2.10 2.96
N VAL A 116 12.51 -1.25 2.40
CA VAL A 116 11.91 -1.45 1.09
C VAL A 116 12.63 -0.50 0.13
N LEU A 117 13.09 -1.03 -0.99
CA LEU A 117 13.72 -0.24 -2.04
C LEU A 117 12.70 0.06 -3.14
N PRO A 118 12.85 1.16 -3.88
CA PRO A 118 11.99 1.49 -5.02
C PRO A 118 11.88 0.35 -6.04
N GLU A 119 13.00 -0.34 -6.31
CA GLU A 119 13.05 -1.48 -7.22
C GLU A 119 12.16 -2.64 -6.75
N THR A 120 12.03 -2.82 -5.42
CA THR A 120 11.15 -3.84 -4.84
C THR A 120 9.68 -3.54 -5.11
N LEU A 121 9.27 -2.27 -5.09
CA LEU A 121 7.92 -1.85 -5.47
C LEU A 121 7.67 -2.04 -6.96
N CYS A 122 8.64 -1.71 -7.82
CA CYS A 122 8.57 -2.00 -9.26
C CYS A 122 8.39 -3.50 -9.52
N GLU A 123 9.17 -4.34 -8.83
CA GLU A 123 9.06 -5.80 -8.95
C GLU A 123 7.69 -6.31 -8.44
N PHE A 124 7.20 -5.75 -7.34
CA PHE A 124 5.87 -6.09 -6.82
C PHE A 124 4.78 -5.76 -7.85
N ARG A 125 4.78 -4.55 -8.42
CA ARG A 125 3.83 -4.13 -9.47
C ARG A 125 3.89 -5.02 -10.70
N SER A 126 5.08 -5.40 -11.15
CA SER A 126 5.24 -6.27 -12.32
C SER A 126 4.64 -7.67 -12.14
N ARG A 127 4.41 -8.08 -10.90
CA ARG A 127 3.76 -9.36 -10.56
C ARG A 127 2.24 -9.24 -10.44
N MET A 128 1.72 -8.01 -10.36
CA MET A 128 0.28 -7.76 -10.38
C MET A 128 -0.21 -7.87 -11.82
N ASP A 129 -1.22 -8.72 -12.07
CA ASP A 129 -1.89 -8.82 -13.35
C ASP A 129 -3.30 -8.25 -13.30
N GLU A 130 -3.91 -8.09 -14.45
CA GLU A 130 -5.26 -7.55 -14.57
C GLU A 130 -6.28 -8.38 -13.79
N ALA A 131 -6.22 -9.71 -13.91
CA ALA A 131 -7.13 -10.62 -13.21
C ALA A 131 -7.03 -10.49 -11.68
N LEU A 132 -5.83 -10.32 -11.14
CA LEU A 132 -5.64 -10.06 -9.71
C LEU A 132 -6.17 -8.67 -9.33
N THR A 133 -5.94 -7.68 -10.16
CA THR A 133 -6.45 -6.32 -9.94
C THR A 133 -7.97 -6.31 -9.86
N ASP A 134 -8.66 -7.01 -10.76
CA ASP A 134 -10.12 -7.14 -10.74
C ASP A 134 -10.64 -7.79 -9.44
N VAL A 135 -9.94 -8.84 -8.97
CA VAL A 135 -10.27 -9.48 -7.69
C VAL A 135 -10.09 -8.51 -6.51
N LEU A 136 -9.02 -7.71 -6.51
CA LEU A 136 -8.79 -6.73 -5.44
C LEU A 136 -9.84 -5.62 -5.45
N ILE A 137 -10.25 -5.14 -6.62
CA ILE A 137 -11.34 -4.16 -6.77
C ILE A 137 -12.65 -4.75 -6.24
N ALA A 138 -12.97 -6.01 -6.60
CA ALA A 138 -14.18 -6.67 -6.13
C ALA A 138 -14.22 -6.82 -4.60
N ILE A 139 -13.09 -7.16 -3.96
CA ILE A 139 -12.99 -7.25 -2.49
C ILE A 139 -13.22 -5.87 -1.84
N GLN A 140 -12.61 -4.81 -2.39
CA GLN A 140 -12.79 -3.46 -1.86
C GLN A 140 -14.24 -2.97 -2.03
N ALA A 141 -14.84 -3.23 -3.19
CA ALA A 141 -16.23 -2.89 -3.46
C ALA A 141 -17.18 -3.61 -2.50
N ALA A 142 -16.97 -4.91 -2.26
CA ALA A 142 -17.76 -5.67 -1.31
C ALA A 142 -17.65 -5.12 0.11
N ALA A 143 -16.43 -4.81 0.58
CA ALA A 143 -16.21 -4.21 1.89
C ALA A 143 -16.91 -2.84 2.03
N ALA A 144 -16.84 -1.99 1.00
CA ALA A 144 -17.50 -0.70 0.98
C ALA A 144 -19.04 -0.80 1.00
N MET A 145 -19.61 -1.85 0.38
CA MET A 145 -21.03 -2.15 0.45
C MET A 145 -21.44 -2.63 1.86
N ASP A 146 -20.64 -3.50 2.47
CA ASP A 146 -20.90 -4.02 3.82
C ASP A 146 -20.89 -2.89 4.88
N GLU A 147 -20.02 -1.89 4.68
CA GLU A 147 -19.97 -0.69 5.52
C GLU A 147 -21.05 0.35 5.16
N GLY A 148 -21.86 0.11 4.13
CA GLY A 148 -22.91 1.02 3.68
C GLY A 148 -22.39 2.30 3.00
N LEU A 149 -21.14 2.35 2.63
CA LEU A 149 -20.52 3.49 1.95
C LEU A 149 -20.97 3.59 0.49
N VAL A 150 -21.31 2.45 -0.13
CA VAL A 150 -21.73 2.36 -1.53
C VAL A 150 -22.96 1.49 -1.64
N SER A 151 -23.96 1.94 -2.40
CA SER A 151 -25.13 1.14 -2.74
C SER A 151 -24.87 0.33 -4.02
N PRO A 152 -25.28 -0.95 -4.09
CA PRO A 152 -25.15 -1.78 -5.30
C PRO A 152 -25.75 -1.11 -6.56
N ALA A 153 -26.80 -0.30 -6.38
CA ALA A 153 -27.46 0.43 -7.47
C ALA A 153 -26.60 1.56 -8.08
N HIS A 154 -25.54 1.98 -7.43
CA HIS A 154 -24.66 3.08 -7.84
C HIS A 154 -23.22 2.65 -8.10
N LEU A 155 -22.93 1.34 -8.05
CA LEU A 155 -21.59 0.84 -8.35
C LEU A 155 -21.40 0.75 -9.87
N VAL A 156 -20.85 1.79 -10.47
CA VAL A 156 -20.37 1.76 -11.85
C VAL A 156 -18.87 1.48 -11.80
N ILE A 157 -18.47 0.25 -12.08
CA ILE A 157 -17.05 -0.10 -12.29
C ILE A 157 -16.75 0.21 -13.74
N ASP A 158 -16.12 1.34 -14.00
CA ASP A 158 -15.64 1.68 -15.33
C ASP A 158 -14.28 1.00 -15.54
N THR A 159 -14.32 -0.20 -16.10
CA THR A 159 -13.14 -0.92 -16.54
C THR A 159 -12.70 -0.33 -17.88
N PHE A 160 -11.91 0.73 -17.86
CA PHE A 160 -11.15 1.10 -19.04
C PHE A 160 -10.06 0.04 -19.26
N PRO A 161 -10.06 -0.63 -20.43
CA PRO A 161 -8.91 -1.42 -20.79
C PRO A 161 -7.71 -0.48 -20.90
N SER A 162 -6.79 -0.53 -19.93
CA SER A 162 -5.53 0.17 -20.06
C SER A 162 -4.71 -0.60 -21.10
N GLU A 163 -4.80 -0.19 -22.35
CA GLU A 163 -3.83 -0.60 -23.36
C GLU A 163 -2.46 -0.11 -22.87
N GLN A 164 -1.67 -1.04 -22.34
CA GLN A 164 -0.27 -0.76 -22.02
C GLN A 164 0.42 -0.35 -23.33
N GLY A 165 0.72 0.94 -23.44
CA GLY A 165 1.39 1.50 -24.61
C GLY A 165 0.58 2.49 -25.43
N SER A 166 -0.68 2.79 -25.11
CA SER A 166 -1.37 3.87 -25.79
C SER A 166 -0.87 5.22 -25.30
N GLN A 167 -0.25 5.98 -26.18
CA GLN A 167 -0.09 7.41 -25.98
C GLN A 167 -1.46 7.96 -25.59
N ARG A 168 -1.53 8.73 -24.49
CA ARG A 168 -2.74 9.49 -24.15
C ARG A 168 -3.21 10.19 -25.42
N VAL A 169 -4.38 9.80 -25.91
CA VAL A 169 -5.03 10.47 -27.03
C VAL A 169 -5.46 11.83 -26.50
N THR A 170 -4.62 12.83 -26.68
CA THR A 170 -5.01 14.22 -26.41
C THR A 170 -6.01 14.63 -27.46
N ASP A 171 -6.96 15.52 -27.12
CA ASP A 171 -7.95 16.05 -28.06
C ASP A 171 -7.31 16.60 -29.34
N ALA A 172 -6.09 17.15 -29.24
CA ALA A 172 -5.28 17.60 -30.38
C ALA A 172 -4.93 16.44 -31.34
N THR A 173 -4.63 15.22 -30.84
CA THR A 173 -4.30 14.06 -31.68
C THR A 173 -5.54 13.56 -32.42
N THR A 174 -6.69 13.62 -31.79
CA THR A 174 -7.98 13.25 -32.40
C THR A 174 -8.39 14.22 -33.50
N LEU A 175 -8.25 15.53 -33.27
CA LEU A 175 -8.50 16.57 -34.24
C LEU A 175 -7.57 16.49 -35.46
N TYR A 176 -6.27 16.22 -35.20
CA TYR A 176 -5.30 16.07 -36.32
C TYR A 176 -5.61 14.85 -37.20
N LYS A 177 -6.01 13.71 -36.60
CA LYS A 177 -6.42 12.53 -37.37
C LYS A 177 -7.71 12.76 -38.17
N ALA A 178 -8.65 13.55 -37.64
CA ALA A 178 -9.90 13.89 -38.31
C ALA A 178 -9.67 14.85 -39.53
N GLN A 179 -8.71 15.78 -39.43
CA GLN A 179 -8.34 16.69 -40.53
C GLN A 179 -7.60 15.96 -41.68
N LYS A 180 -6.85 14.92 -41.40
CA LYS A 180 -6.08 14.15 -42.39
C LYS A 180 -6.95 13.19 -43.23
N LYS A 181 -8.22 12.97 -42.85
CA LYS A 181 -9.18 12.13 -43.57
C LYS A 181 -10.10 12.90 -44.54
N ARG A 182 -9.94 14.20 -44.66
CA ARG A 182 -10.57 15.07 -45.69
C ARG A 182 -9.55 15.36 -46.79
#